data_2a3bc58808a5fd7b6e85450ea6d95dfc
#
_entry.id   2a3bc58808a5fd7b6e85450ea6d95dfc
#
_cell.length_a   1.000
_cell.length_b   1.000
_cell.length_c   1.000
_cell.angle_alpha   90.00
_cell.angle_beta   90.00
_cell.angle_gamma   90.00
#
_symmetry.space_group_name_H-M   'P 1'
#
loop_
_entity.id
_entity.type
_entity.pdbx_description
1 polymer ?
#
loop_
_entity_poly.entity_id
_entity_poly.type
_entity_poly.pdbx_seq_one_letter_code
_entity_poly.pdbx_strand_id
1 'polypeptide(L)'
;MEAQQKDIEVDKVKENIKPGIETLFRVLDDEMVLMGKRMYLPGDQVLKGELLKEAHETRLNIHPGSTKMYNDLKEFYWWPNMKKQITNFVASCPVCQQVKVEHQKPARPLQPLLIPQWKWEDITMDFV
;
A
#
# COMPACT_ATOMS: atom_id res chain seq x y z
N MET A 1 -3.90 -3.28 22.24
CA MET A 1 -4.61 -2.37 23.18
C MET A 1 -3.68 -1.31 23.75
N GLU A 2 -2.54 -1.66 24.31
CA GLU A 2 -1.60 -0.67 24.91
C GLU A 2 -1.10 0.42 23.95
N ALA A 3 -1.00 0.14 22.64
CA ALA A 3 -0.52 1.11 21.66
C ALA A 3 -1.51 2.27 21.40
N GLN A 4 -2.82 2.04 21.56
CA GLN A 4 -3.82 3.11 21.42
C GLN A 4 -3.88 4.04 22.65
N GLN A 5 -3.50 3.54 23.81
CA GLN A 5 -3.52 4.31 25.06
C GLN A 5 -2.35 5.29 25.16
N LYS A 6 -1.30 5.12 24.36
CA LYS A 6 -0.08 5.95 24.38
C LYS A 6 -0.01 7.00 23.26
N ASP A 7 -1.01 7.02 22.36
CA ASP A 7 -0.98 7.89 21.19
C ASP A 7 -1.76 9.18 21.41
N ILE A 8 -1.05 10.31 21.32
CA ILE A 8 -1.59 11.67 21.45
C ILE A 8 -2.67 11.97 20.39
N GLU A 9 -2.62 11.32 19.20
CA GLU A 9 -3.65 11.48 18.18
C GLU A 9 -4.95 10.78 18.56
N VAL A 10 -4.87 9.65 19.27
CA VAL A 10 -6.05 8.94 19.80
C VAL A 10 -6.73 9.77 20.87
N ASP A 11 -5.97 10.44 21.75
CA ASP A 11 -6.53 11.31 22.77
C ASP A 11 -7.23 12.52 22.15
N LYS A 12 -6.67 13.13 21.12
CA LYS A 12 -7.33 14.22 20.36
C LYS A 12 -8.62 13.75 19.67
N VAL A 13 -8.63 12.52 19.15
CA VAL A 13 -9.83 11.95 18.57
C VAL A 13 -10.89 11.69 19.65
N LYS A 14 -10.50 11.18 20.81
CA LYS A 14 -11.39 10.98 21.98
C LYS A 14 -11.97 12.31 22.48
N GLU A 15 -11.16 13.36 22.59
CA GLU A 15 -11.61 14.70 23.00
C GLU A 15 -12.57 15.35 22.00
N ASN A 16 -12.41 15.11 20.71
CA ASN A 16 -13.27 15.64 19.66
C ASN A 16 -14.59 14.87 19.49
N ILE A 17 -14.74 13.68 20.08
CA ILE A 17 -15.99 12.93 20.13
C ILE A 17 -16.89 13.55 21.22
N LYS A 18 -17.51 14.72 20.94
CA LYS A 18 -18.53 15.30 21.81
C LYS A 18 -19.82 14.48 21.70
N PRO A 19 -20.52 14.22 22.82
CA PRO A 19 -21.80 13.56 22.81
C PRO A 19 -22.81 14.42 22.01
N GLY A 20 -23.33 13.88 20.90
CA GLY A 20 -24.35 14.54 20.08
C GLY A 20 -23.93 14.89 18.64
N ILE A 21 -22.67 14.73 18.26
CA ILE A 21 -22.23 14.85 16.87
C ILE A 21 -21.99 13.43 16.34
N GLU A 22 -22.64 13.07 15.23
CA GLU A 22 -22.35 11.82 14.51
C GLU A 22 -20.89 11.85 13.99
N THR A 23 -19.97 11.43 14.84
CA THR A 23 -18.59 11.23 14.42
C THR A 23 -18.45 9.82 13.86
N LEU A 24 -17.67 9.68 12.79
CA LEU A 24 -17.34 8.38 12.19
C LEU A 24 -16.56 7.47 13.18
N PHE A 25 -16.10 8.04 14.29
CA PHE A 25 -15.35 7.36 15.33
C PHE A 25 -16.25 6.97 16.50
N ARG A 26 -16.08 5.74 17.00
CA ARG A 26 -16.73 5.22 18.21
C ARG A 26 -15.66 4.72 19.16
N VAL A 27 -15.83 4.98 20.45
CA VAL A 27 -15.01 4.40 21.52
C VAL A 27 -15.82 3.27 22.12
N LEU A 28 -15.24 2.08 22.18
CA LEU A 28 -15.80 0.92 22.90
C LEU A 28 -15.50 1.03 24.41
N ASP A 29 -16.19 0.19 25.19
CA ASP A 29 -16.01 0.08 26.65
C ASP A 29 -14.55 -0.28 27.04
N ASP A 30 -13.81 -0.95 26.16
CA ASP A 30 -12.39 -1.28 26.27
C ASP A 30 -11.44 -0.14 25.87
N GLU A 31 -11.93 1.12 25.78
CA GLU A 31 -11.19 2.29 25.29
C GLU A 31 -10.68 2.19 23.84
N MET A 32 -11.10 1.17 23.11
CA MET A 32 -10.73 0.96 21.71
C MET A 32 -11.45 1.95 20.81
N VAL A 33 -10.69 2.65 19.96
CA VAL A 33 -11.26 3.58 18.96
C VAL A 33 -11.51 2.81 17.67
N LEU A 34 -12.76 2.91 17.19
CA LEU A 34 -13.19 2.37 15.90
C LEU A 34 -13.56 3.51 14.96
N MET A 35 -13.26 3.33 13.68
CA MET A 35 -13.81 4.13 12.60
C MET A 35 -14.86 3.31 11.84
N GLY A 36 -16.14 3.55 12.15
CA GLY A 36 -17.25 2.69 11.71
C GLY A 36 -17.13 1.28 12.31
N LYS A 37 -16.81 0.29 11.47
CA LYS A 37 -16.57 -1.11 11.89
C LYS A 37 -15.08 -1.48 11.95
N ARG A 38 -14.17 -0.55 11.64
CA ARG A 38 -12.74 -0.80 11.50
C ARG A 38 -11.99 -0.31 12.72
N MET A 39 -10.99 -1.07 13.13
CA MET A 39 -10.10 -0.67 14.21
C MET A 39 -9.22 0.49 13.77
N TYR A 40 -9.21 1.57 14.55
CA TYR A 40 -8.27 2.68 14.34
C TYR A 40 -6.86 2.22 14.76
N LEU A 41 -5.90 2.35 13.85
CA LEU A 41 -4.51 2.04 14.16
C LEU A 41 -3.78 3.34 14.52
N PRO A 42 -3.16 3.39 15.72
CA PRO A 42 -2.45 4.59 16.21
C PRO A 42 -1.25 4.94 15.33
N GLY A 43 -0.63 6.11 15.57
CA GLY A 43 0.51 6.62 14.83
C GLY A 43 1.79 5.80 14.95
N ASP A 44 1.81 4.75 15.77
CA ASP A 44 2.96 3.89 15.99
C ASP A 44 3.47 3.23 14.71
N GLN A 45 4.68 3.62 14.31
CA GLN A 45 5.31 3.14 13.08
C GLN A 45 5.78 1.68 13.20
N VAL A 46 6.14 1.24 14.40
CA VAL A 46 6.61 -0.14 14.65
C VAL A 46 5.44 -1.09 14.47
N LEU A 47 4.33 -0.84 15.12
CA LEU A 47 3.11 -1.64 15.01
C LEU A 47 2.58 -1.69 13.57
N LYS A 48 2.55 -0.54 12.87
CA LYS A 48 2.18 -0.50 11.45
C LYS A 48 3.12 -1.31 10.59
N GLY A 49 4.43 -1.21 10.84
CA GLY A 49 5.44 -1.97 10.12
C GLY A 49 5.27 -3.47 10.27
N GLU A 50 5.03 -3.95 11.49
CA GLU A 50 4.77 -5.35 11.77
C GLU A 50 3.49 -5.85 11.09
N LEU A 51 2.41 -5.09 11.18
CA LEU A 51 1.14 -5.41 10.51
C LEU A 51 1.31 -5.49 8.99
N LEU A 52 2.00 -4.52 8.40
CA LEU A 52 2.24 -4.50 6.95
C LEU A 52 3.13 -5.67 6.52
N LYS A 53 4.14 -6.00 7.32
CA LYS A 53 5.01 -7.15 7.07
C LYS A 53 4.23 -8.46 7.15
N GLU A 54 3.43 -8.64 8.19
CA GLU A 54 2.58 -9.81 8.33
C GLU A 54 1.59 -9.95 7.16
N ALA A 55 0.89 -8.88 6.80
CA ALA A 55 -0.05 -8.89 5.68
C ALA A 55 0.62 -9.14 4.31
N HIS A 56 1.93 -8.91 4.18
CA HIS A 56 2.67 -9.04 2.93
C HIS A 56 3.45 -10.35 2.79
N GLU A 57 4.01 -10.86 3.90
CA GLU A 57 4.98 -11.96 3.88
C GLU A 57 4.45 -13.29 4.43
N THR A 58 3.16 -13.35 4.84
CA THR A 58 2.61 -14.61 5.34
C THR A 58 2.43 -15.66 4.24
N ARG A 59 2.42 -16.94 4.63
CA ARG A 59 2.20 -18.06 3.70
C ARG A 59 0.86 -17.99 2.96
N LEU A 60 -0.13 -17.31 3.52
CA LEU A 60 -1.45 -17.14 2.93
C LEU A 60 -1.48 -15.98 1.93
N ASN A 61 -0.63 -14.98 2.14
CA ASN A 61 -0.56 -13.77 1.32
C ASN A 61 0.85 -13.60 0.75
N ILE A 62 1.24 -14.46 -0.17
CA ILE A 62 2.57 -14.45 -0.79
C ILE A 62 2.72 -13.17 -1.62
N HIS A 63 3.33 -12.15 -1.03
CA HIS A 63 3.66 -10.87 -1.65
C HIS A 63 2.51 -10.25 -2.48
N PRO A 64 1.35 -9.94 -1.87
CA PRO A 64 0.23 -9.35 -2.59
C PRO A 64 0.61 -7.98 -3.16
N GLY A 65 -0.03 -7.60 -4.27
CA GLY A 65 0.07 -6.24 -4.80
C GLY A 65 -0.59 -5.22 -3.87
N SER A 66 -0.21 -3.94 -3.99
CA SER A 66 -0.70 -2.86 -3.13
C SER A 66 -2.23 -2.76 -3.09
N THR A 67 -2.90 -2.99 -4.23
CA THR A 67 -4.37 -2.94 -4.31
C THR A 67 -5.03 -4.06 -3.52
N LYS A 68 -4.55 -5.30 -3.66
CA LYS A 68 -5.08 -6.44 -2.90
C LYS A 68 -4.82 -6.26 -1.42
N MET A 69 -3.58 -5.95 -1.03
CA MET A 69 -3.19 -5.72 0.36
C MET A 69 -4.02 -4.61 1.02
N TYR A 70 -4.28 -3.51 0.29
CA TYR A 70 -5.16 -2.45 0.78
C TYR A 70 -6.59 -2.93 0.97
N ASN A 71 -7.14 -3.72 0.04
CA ASN A 71 -8.49 -4.23 0.14
C ASN A 71 -8.66 -5.19 1.33
N ASP A 72 -7.69 -6.06 1.55
CA ASP A 72 -7.69 -7.01 2.66
C ASP A 72 -7.59 -6.28 4.01
N LEU A 73 -6.67 -5.34 4.14
CA LEU A 73 -6.48 -4.59 5.39
C LEU A 73 -7.61 -3.61 5.70
N LYS A 74 -8.21 -2.97 4.71
CA LYS A 74 -9.27 -1.97 4.93
C LYS A 74 -10.56 -2.56 5.50
N GLU A 75 -10.74 -3.86 5.46
CA GLU A 75 -11.90 -4.52 6.06
C GLU A 75 -11.84 -4.47 7.60
N PHE A 76 -10.64 -4.53 8.16
CA PHE A 76 -10.42 -4.64 9.60
C PHE A 76 -9.82 -3.36 10.21
N TYR A 77 -8.99 -2.64 9.47
CA TYR A 77 -8.18 -1.54 9.98
C TYR A 77 -8.42 -0.24 9.23
N TRP A 78 -8.16 0.85 9.93
CA TRP A 78 -8.13 2.18 9.34
C TRP A 78 -7.09 3.06 10.03
N TRP A 79 -6.33 3.82 9.26
CA TRP A 79 -5.45 4.90 9.72
C TRP A 79 -5.24 5.95 8.62
N PRO A 80 -4.81 7.19 8.96
CA PRO A 80 -4.55 8.24 7.98
C PRO A 80 -3.48 7.81 6.96
N ASN A 81 -3.69 8.14 5.68
CA ASN A 81 -2.78 7.82 4.58
C ASN A 81 -2.49 6.31 4.34
N MET A 82 -3.36 5.42 4.85
CA MET A 82 -3.22 3.97 4.75
C MET A 82 -2.86 3.49 3.33
N LYS A 83 -3.60 3.94 2.31
CA LYS A 83 -3.36 3.52 0.91
C LYS A 83 -1.96 3.89 0.43
N LYS A 84 -1.49 5.12 0.74
CA LYS A 84 -0.16 5.59 0.36
C LYS A 84 0.95 4.80 1.08
N GLN A 85 0.78 4.54 2.37
CA GLN A 85 1.76 3.77 3.15
C GLN A 85 1.87 2.34 2.65
N ILE A 86 0.75 1.66 2.36
CA ILE A 86 0.74 0.32 1.78
C ILE A 86 1.43 0.32 0.39
N THR A 87 1.13 1.30 -0.46
CA THR A 87 1.76 1.39 -1.78
C THR A 87 3.28 1.56 -1.66
N ASN A 88 3.74 2.44 -0.78
CA ASN A 88 5.17 2.65 -0.55
C ASN A 88 5.83 1.38 0.01
N PHE A 89 5.19 0.69 0.96
CA PHE A 89 5.70 -0.55 1.53
C PHE A 89 5.87 -1.65 0.46
N VAL A 90 4.87 -1.87 -0.37
CA VAL A 90 4.97 -2.85 -1.47
C VAL A 90 6.00 -2.44 -2.51
N ALA A 91 6.12 -1.14 -2.81
CA ALA A 91 7.14 -0.61 -3.73
C ALA A 91 8.57 -0.79 -3.20
N SER A 92 8.78 -0.80 -1.88
CA SER A 92 10.10 -1.04 -1.28
C SER A 92 10.46 -2.53 -1.13
N CYS A 93 9.52 -3.45 -1.40
CA CYS A 93 9.79 -4.89 -1.27
C CYS A 93 10.68 -5.40 -2.43
N PRO A 94 11.92 -5.88 -2.18
CA PRO A 94 12.82 -6.31 -3.23
C PRO A 94 12.27 -7.51 -4.03
N VAL A 95 11.60 -8.44 -3.36
CA VAL A 95 10.97 -9.60 -4.03
C VAL A 95 9.90 -9.16 -5.01
N CYS A 96 9.03 -8.22 -4.59
CA CYS A 96 7.99 -7.69 -5.49
C CYS A 96 8.58 -6.96 -6.69
N GLN A 97 9.68 -6.24 -6.51
CA GLN A 97 10.33 -5.50 -7.61
C GLN A 97 11.03 -6.43 -8.61
N GLN A 98 11.58 -7.55 -8.16
CA GLN A 98 12.25 -8.50 -9.03
C GLN A 98 11.29 -9.43 -9.78
N VAL A 99 10.19 -9.83 -9.16
CA VAL A 99 9.30 -10.89 -9.70
C VAL A 99 8.13 -10.33 -10.49
N LYS A 100 7.64 -9.13 -10.16
CA LYS A 100 6.48 -8.56 -10.86
C LYS A 100 6.87 -8.00 -12.21
N VAL A 101 6.30 -8.60 -13.25
CA VAL A 101 6.42 -8.11 -14.63
C VAL A 101 5.71 -6.76 -14.75
N GLU A 102 6.37 -5.79 -15.33
CA GLU A 102 5.73 -4.53 -15.71
C GLU A 102 4.66 -4.79 -16.77
N HIS A 103 3.44 -4.30 -16.52
CA HIS A 103 2.39 -4.29 -17.52
C HIS A 103 2.68 -3.19 -18.53
N GLN A 104 3.45 -3.52 -19.55
CA GLN A 104 3.69 -2.61 -20.66
C GLN A 104 2.44 -2.51 -21.53
N LYS A 105 2.16 -1.30 -22.01
CA LYS A 105 1.13 -1.13 -23.04
C LYS A 105 1.58 -1.88 -24.29
N PRO A 106 0.63 -2.42 -25.10
CA PRO A 106 0.97 -3.02 -26.38
C PRO A 106 1.89 -2.09 -27.18
N ALA A 107 2.92 -2.67 -27.77
CA ALA A 107 3.82 -1.88 -28.64
C ALA A 107 3.01 -1.16 -29.71
N ARG A 108 3.41 0.06 -30.02
CA ARG A 108 2.80 0.80 -31.14
C ARG A 108 2.97 -0.05 -32.42
N PRO A 109 2.11 0.16 -33.43
CA PRO A 109 2.32 -0.46 -34.75
C PRO A 109 3.75 -0.24 -35.23
N LEU A 110 4.32 -1.24 -35.85
CA LEU A 110 5.66 -1.16 -36.43
C LEU A 110 5.76 0.09 -37.29
N GLN A 111 6.73 0.93 -37.00
CA GLN A 111 7.10 2.04 -37.85
C GLN A 111 8.00 1.50 -38.96
N PRO A 112 7.77 1.87 -40.24
CA PRO A 112 8.67 1.47 -41.27
C PRO A 112 10.06 2.03 -40.99
N LEU A 113 11.06 1.16 -41.00
CA LEU A 113 12.46 1.59 -40.89
C LEU A 113 12.84 2.33 -42.19
N LEU A 114 13.60 3.40 -42.06
CA LEU A 114 14.19 4.06 -43.22
C LEU A 114 15.11 3.05 -43.94
N ILE A 115 14.92 2.91 -45.25
CA ILE A 115 15.78 2.05 -46.04
C ILE A 115 17.06 2.81 -46.28
N PRO A 116 18.22 2.29 -45.86
CA PRO A 116 19.51 2.94 -46.06
C PRO A 116 19.79 3.06 -47.56
N GLN A 117 20.28 4.22 -47.99
CA GLN A 117 20.55 4.50 -49.37
C GLN A 117 21.94 3.98 -49.79
N TRP A 118 22.84 3.79 -48.82
CA TRP A 118 24.21 3.36 -49.06
C TRP A 118 24.67 2.24 -48.15
N LYS A 119 25.70 1.53 -48.51
CA LYS A 119 26.33 0.47 -47.71
C LYS A 119 26.95 1.08 -46.44
N TRP A 120 26.75 0.41 -45.30
CA TRP A 120 27.31 0.82 -44.00
C TRP A 120 26.67 2.05 -43.37
N GLU A 121 25.56 2.55 -43.94
CA GLU A 121 24.83 3.68 -43.36
C GLU A 121 24.13 3.26 -42.05
N ASP A 122 23.58 2.03 -42.01
CA ASP A 122 22.97 1.45 -40.85
C ASP A 122 23.61 0.10 -40.54
N ILE A 123 24.00 -0.13 -39.27
CA ILE A 123 24.57 -1.38 -38.79
C ILE A 123 23.72 -1.91 -37.66
N THR A 124 23.27 -3.15 -37.74
CA THR A 124 22.63 -3.88 -36.65
C THR A 124 23.61 -4.87 -36.04
N MET A 125 23.69 -4.92 -34.71
CA MET A 125 24.49 -5.89 -33.98
C MET A 125 23.58 -6.77 -33.14
N ASP A 126 23.86 -8.07 -33.15
CA ASP A 126 23.20 -9.04 -32.31
C ASP A 126 24.25 -9.78 -31.47
N PHE A 127 23.93 -10.06 -30.22
CA PHE A 127 24.82 -10.79 -29.31
C PHE A 127 24.29 -12.24 -29.22
N VAL A 128 25.12 -13.18 -29.58
CA VAL A 128 24.85 -14.62 -29.50
C VAL A 128 25.33 -15.18 -28.16
#